data_539a385c6743705b0f6d721e8f218e2e
#
_entry.id   539a385c6743705b0f6d721e8f218e2e
#
_cell.length_a   1.000
_cell.length_b   1.000
_cell.length_c   1.000
_cell.angle_alpha   90.00
_cell.angle_beta   90.00
_cell.angle_gamma   90.00
#
_symmetry.space_group_name_H-M   'P 1'
#
loop_
_entity.id
_entity.type
_entity.pdbx_description
1 polymer ?
#
loop_
_entity_poly.entity_id
_entity_poly.type
_entity_poly.pdbx_seq_one_letter_code
_entity_poly.pdbx_strand_id
1 'polypeptide(L)'
;KNLVEPPWHCPDEYLNLPIHMRQFEMELLTPKAADNGEVVLQLHGGGYIAKIRNAYRDFAVRYSKIDQYRVLSVDYRVAPQHPYPAAFQDAIEAYRWLLYSGFSGDRIILAGDSAGGGLVLALAMYLRDQSMPLPKKLVMMSPWTDLTASGPSYQENYENDPLFGNTRESMIYNGEYAGKQDPKLPYISPLFGDFRGLPPMLFQVGSLEMLLSDSVLAAQKAKEAGCDVTLTVYQDMFHVFQLSMDKLAESRAAWDEVAAF
;
A
#
# COMPACT_ATOMS: atom_id res chain seq x y z
N LYS A 1 -10.95 -15.62 -14.62
CA LYS A 1 -10.16 -16.86 -14.52
C LYS A 1 -9.30 -16.72 -13.28
N ASN A 2 -9.52 -17.56 -12.25
CA ASN A 2 -8.66 -17.63 -11.09
C ASN A 2 -7.28 -18.11 -11.57
N LEU A 3 -6.31 -17.22 -11.58
CA LEU A 3 -4.90 -17.60 -11.78
C LEU A 3 -4.51 -18.43 -10.54
N VAL A 4 -4.31 -19.70 -10.72
CA VAL A 4 -3.74 -20.58 -9.67
C VAL A 4 -2.23 -20.33 -9.68
N GLU A 5 -1.74 -19.67 -8.66
CA GLU A 5 -0.30 -19.51 -8.47
C GLU A 5 0.30 -20.82 -7.92
N PRO A 6 1.57 -21.13 -8.26
CA PRO A 6 2.26 -22.23 -7.62
C PRO A 6 2.40 -21.97 -6.10
N PRO A 7 2.57 -23.01 -5.27
CA PRO A 7 2.87 -22.81 -3.86
C PRO A 7 4.09 -21.90 -3.67
N TRP A 8 3.97 -20.91 -2.80
CA TRP A 8 5.10 -20.08 -2.43
C TRP A 8 6.01 -20.81 -1.43
N HIS A 9 7.30 -20.73 -1.64
CA HIS A 9 8.29 -21.34 -0.76
C HIS A 9 8.94 -20.24 0.08
N CYS A 10 8.67 -20.26 1.39
CA CYS A 10 9.31 -19.34 2.33
C CYS A 10 10.82 -19.63 2.34
N PRO A 11 11.69 -18.62 2.15
CA PRO A 11 13.13 -18.84 2.26
C PRO A 11 13.53 -19.35 3.65
N ASP A 12 14.56 -20.18 3.71
CA ASP A 12 14.98 -20.88 4.94
C ASP A 12 15.34 -19.93 6.10
N GLU A 13 15.73 -18.70 5.80
CA GLU A 13 16.08 -17.67 6.79
C GLU A 13 14.88 -17.09 7.53
N TYR A 14 13.66 -17.41 7.10
CA TYR A 14 12.42 -16.87 7.64
C TYR A 14 11.50 -17.95 8.18
N LEU A 15 10.61 -17.52 9.06
CA LEU A 15 9.41 -18.25 9.45
C LEU A 15 8.20 -17.43 8.97
N ASN A 16 7.30 -18.05 8.21
CA ASN A 16 6.05 -17.44 7.80
C ASN A 16 4.88 -18.16 8.50
N LEU A 17 4.17 -17.43 9.35
CA LEU A 17 3.07 -17.97 10.16
C LEU A 17 1.74 -17.42 9.67
N PRO A 18 0.77 -18.27 9.28
CA PRO A 18 -0.57 -17.83 9.01
C PRO A 18 -1.28 -17.40 10.31
N ILE A 19 -2.07 -16.32 10.23
CA ILE A 19 -2.87 -15.79 11.32
C ILE A 19 -4.31 -15.70 10.81
N HIS A 20 -5.19 -16.49 11.41
CA HIS A 20 -6.59 -16.55 11.03
C HIS A 20 -7.40 -15.53 11.84
N MET A 21 -7.87 -14.49 11.17
CA MET A 21 -8.82 -13.54 11.74
C MET A 21 -10.26 -14.05 11.50
N ARG A 22 -11.24 -13.43 12.12
CA ARG A 22 -12.63 -13.87 11.98
C ARG A 22 -13.16 -13.81 10.53
N GLN A 23 -12.69 -12.85 9.74
CA GLN A 23 -13.22 -12.56 8.41
C GLN A 23 -12.16 -12.48 7.30
N PHE A 24 -10.89 -12.47 7.64
CA PHE A 24 -9.77 -12.37 6.71
C PHE A 24 -8.54 -13.09 7.27
N GLU A 25 -7.52 -13.19 6.45
CA GLU A 25 -6.28 -13.90 6.78
C GLU A 25 -5.11 -12.91 6.81
N MET A 26 -4.08 -13.22 7.60
CA MET A 26 -2.82 -12.52 7.62
C MET A 26 -1.67 -13.52 7.63
N GLU A 27 -0.49 -13.08 7.21
CA GLU A 27 0.74 -13.86 7.29
C GLU A 27 1.81 -13.03 7.99
N LEU A 28 2.44 -13.58 9.04
CA LEU A 28 3.55 -12.94 9.74
C LEU A 28 4.87 -13.59 9.32
N LEU A 29 5.64 -12.88 8.52
CA LEU A 29 7.02 -13.23 8.20
C LEU A 29 7.95 -12.72 9.31
N THR A 30 8.76 -13.61 9.86
CA THR A 30 9.72 -13.30 10.94
C THR A 30 11.10 -13.80 10.55
N PRO A 31 12.16 -12.96 10.58
CA PRO A 31 13.53 -13.42 10.38
C PRO A 31 13.97 -14.30 11.54
N LYS A 32 14.68 -15.41 11.24
CA LYS A 32 15.14 -16.38 12.26
C LYS A 32 16.39 -15.94 13.01
N ALA A 33 17.27 -15.18 12.35
CA ALA A 33 18.57 -14.85 12.90
C ALA A 33 18.56 -13.66 13.85
N ALA A 34 17.82 -12.63 13.52
CA ALA A 34 17.70 -11.39 14.28
C ALA A 34 16.36 -10.72 13.97
N ASP A 35 15.94 -9.83 14.86
CA ASP A 35 14.68 -9.07 14.76
C ASP A 35 14.96 -7.74 15.45
N ASN A 36 14.76 -6.65 14.73
CA ASN A 36 15.02 -5.31 15.26
C ASN A 36 13.88 -4.78 16.15
N GLY A 37 12.83 -5.56 16.37
CA GLY A 37 11.67 -5.21 17.17
C GLY A 37 10.66 -4.28 16.47
N GLU A 38 10.84 -4.04 15.17
CA GLU A 38 9.91 -3.28 14.34
C GLU A 38 9.13 -4.21 13.40
N VAL A 39 7.96 -3.74 12.94
CA VAL A 39 7.11 -4.51 12.03
C VAL A 39 6.59 -3.64 10.90
N VAL A 40 6.62 -4.16 9.69
CA VAL A 40 5.94 -3.60 8.54
C VAL A 40 4.55 -4.21 8.45
N LEU A 41 3.50 -3.41 8.50
CA LEU A 41 2.15 -3.81 8.11
C LEU A 41 2.01 -3.55 6.62
N GLN A 42 1.97 -4.64 5.84
CA GLN A 42 1.87 -4.62 4.39
C GLN A 42 0.43 -4.75 3.95
N LEU A 43 -0.06 -3.76 3.20
CA LEU A 43 -1.36 -3.75 2.54
C LEU A 43 -1.14 -3.84 1.03
N HIS A 44 -1.57 -4.95 0.42
CA HIS A 44 -1.28 -5.24 -0.99
C HIS A 44 -2.12 -4.42 -1.96
N GLY A 45 -1.62 -4.26 -3.19
CA GLY A 45 -2.36 -3.69 -4.31
C GLY A 45 -3.36 -4.67 -4.92
N GLY A 46 -3.85 -4.31 -6.11
CA GLY A 46 -4.81 -5.14 -6.86
C GLY A 46 -6.21 -4.53 -6.96
N GLY A 47 -6.33 -3.20 -6.92
CA GLY A 47 -7.56 -2.45 -7.20
C GLY A 47 -8.70 -2.73 -6.23
N TYR A 48 -8.43 -3.23 -5.04
CA TYR A 48 -9.42 -3.70 -4.06
C TYR A 48 -10.27 -4.89 -4.53
N ILE A 49 -9.89 -5.54 -5.65
CA ILE A 49 -10.62 -6.69 -6.23
C ILE A 49 -9.80 -7.96 -6.27
N ALA A 50 -8.48 -7.86 -6.17
CA ALA A 50 -7.58 -9.00 -6.16
C ALA A 50 -7.17 -9.34 -4.72
N LYS A 51 -7.03 -10.63 -4.44
CA LYS A 51 -6.47 -11.17 -3.21
C LYS A 51 -4.94 -11.11 -3.20
N ILE A 52 -4.33 -11.32 -2.02
CA ILE A 52 -2.88 -11.38 -1.89
C ILE A 52 -2.28 -12.46 -2.80
N ARG A 53 -1.12 -12.17 -3.38
CA ARG A 53 -0.40 -13.03 -4.33
C ARG A 53 1.04 -13.27 -3.87
N ASN A 54 1.70 -14.26 -4.46
CA ASN A 54 3.09 -14.62 -4.13
C ASN A 54 4.05 -13.44 -4.24
N ALA A 55 3.84 -12.53 -5.20
CA ALA A 55 4.64 -11.32 -5.33
C ALA A 55 4.67 -10.47 -4.03
N TYR A 56 3.59 -10.47 -3.26
CA TYR A 56 3.54 -9.74 -1.99
C TYR A 56 4.28 -10.45 -0.86
N ARG A 57 4.41 -11.79 -0.92
CA ARG A 57 5.28 -12.55 -0.05
C ARG A 57 6.75 -12.27 -0.35
N ASP A 58 7.09 -12.10 -1.65
CA ASP A 58 8.42 -11.66 -2.05
C ASP A 58 8.69 -10.21 -1.60
N PHE A 59 7.70 -9.32 -1.64
CA PHE A 59 7.79 -7.99 -1.03
C PHE A 59 8.03 -8.07 0.48
N ALA A 60 7.33 -8.96 1.18
CA ALA A 60 7.55 -9.15 2.62
C ALA A 60 8.99 -9.55 2.93
N VAL A 61 9.56 -10.46 2.14
CA VAL A 61 10.99 -10.82 2.24
C VAL A 61 11.88 -9.61 1.96
N ARG A 62 11.55 -8.79 0.95
CA ARG A 62 12.32 -7.60 0.60
C ARG A 62 12.29 -6.55 1.71
N TYR A 63 11.13 -6.25 2.28
CA TYR A 63 11.01 -5.37 3.45
C TYR A 63 11.82 -5.90 4.62
N SER A 64 11.70 -7.19 4.93
CA SER A 64 12.45 -7.79 6.04
C SER A 64 13.97 -7.70 5.85
N LYS A 65 14.48 -7.82 4.63
CA LYS A 65 15.92 -7.69 4.32
C LYS A 65 16.49 -6.29 4.56
N ILE A 66 15.67 -5.26 4.61
CA ILE A 66 16.13 -3.87 4.82
C ILE A 66 16.79 -3.74 6.20
N ASP A 67 16.11 -4.16 7.25
CA ASP A 67 16.62 -4.03 8.62
C ASP A 67 16.04 -5.10 9.56
N GLN A 68 15.93 -6.34 9.08
CA GLN A 68 15.41 -7.48 9.84
C GLN A 68 14.01 -7.23 10.42
N TYR A 69 13.17 -6.50 9.69
CA TYR A 69 11.78 -6.27 10.08
C TYR A 69 10.98 -7.57 10.10
N ARG A 70 10.05 -7.69 11.04
CA ARG A 70 8.88 -8.56 10.84
C ARG A 70 7.98 -7.93 9.80
N VAL A 71 7.24 -8.75 9.06
CA VAL A 71 6.27 -8.23 8.08
C VAL A 71 4.94 -8.93 8.27
N LEU A 72 3.90 -8.17 8.60
CA LEU A 72 2.52 -8.65 8.65
C LEU A 72 1.83 -8.30 7.34
N SER A 73 1.59 -9.29 6.51
CA SER A 73 0.87 -9.15 5.24
C SER A 73 -0.61 -9.47 5.44
N VAL A 74 -1.50 -8.60 4.98
CA VAL A 74 -2.95 -8.71 5.19
C VAL A 74 -3.64 -9.11 3.90
N ASP A 75 -4.30 -10.29 3.87
CA ASP A 75 -5.20 -10.70 2.78
C ASP A 75 -6.61 -10.19 3.06
N TYR A 76 -6.78 -8.88 3.00
CA TYR A 76 -8.04 -8.23 3.30
C TYR A 76 -9.18 -8.62 2.35
N ARG A 77 -10.42 -8.45 2.79
CA ARG A 77 -11.61 -8.70 1.99
C ARG A 77 -11.72 -7.72 0.83
N VAL A 78 -12.10 -8.22 -0.34
CA VAL A 78 -12.09 -7.46 -1.60
C VAL A 78 -13.48 -7.35 -2.22
N ALA A 79 -13.69 -6.29 -3.01
CA ALA A 79 -14.86 -6.10 -3.84
C ALA A 79 -14.86 -7.10 -5.04
N PRO A 80 -16.00 -7.37 -5.69
CA PRO A 80 -17.32 -6.83 -5.39
C PRO A 80 -18.04 -7.50 -4.22
N GLN A 81 -17.55 -8.67 -3.73
CA GLN A 81 -18.18 -9.42 -2.65
C GLN A 81 -18.19 -8.64 -1.34
N HIS A 82 -17.12 -7.88 -1.11
CA HIS A 82 -16.93 -7.10 0.11
C HIS A 82 -16.46 -5.67 -0.24
N PRO A 83 -17.37 -4.79 -0.70
CA PRO A 83 -17.02 -3.40 -0.97
C PRO A 83 -16.67 -2.64 0.32
N TYR A 84 -16.32 -1.37 0.22
CA TYR A 84 -16.10 -0.50 1.37
C TYR A 84 -17.28 -0.62 2.37
N PRO A 85 -17.01 -0.76 3.66
CA PRO A 85 -15.71 -0.55 4.34
C PRO A 85 -14.90 -1.83 4.63
N ALA A 86 -15.14 -2.96 3.97
CA ALA A 86 -14.59 -4.25 4.40
C ALA A 86 -13.04 -4.25 4.48
N ALA A 87 -12.33 -3.93 3.39
CA ALA A 87 -10.86 -3.87 3.39
C ALA A 87 -10.33 -2.84 4.41
N PHE A 88 -11.01 -1.72 4.55
CA PHE A 88 -10.65 -0.68 5.50
C PHE A 88 -10.77 -1.16 6.97
N GLN A 89 -11.85 -1.88 7.29
CA GLN A 89 -12.03 -2.48 8.62
C GLN A 89 -10.98 -3.56 8.89
N ASP A 90 -10.65 -4.38 7.90
CA ASP A 90 -9.64 -5.42 8.04
C ASP A 90 -8.25 -4.81 8.30
N ALA A 91 -7.89 -3.71 7.63
CA ALA A 91 -6.66 -2.97 7.88
C ALA A 91 -6.61 -2.38 9.30
N ILE A 92 -7.73 -1.83 9.81
CA ILE A 92 -7.85 -1.33 11.19
C ILE A 92 -7.67 -2.49 12.19
N GLU A 93 -8.30 -3.63 11.95
CA GLU A 93 -8.19 -4.81 12.82
C GLU A 93 -6.76 -5.38 12.83
N ALA A 94 -6.08 -5.41 11.67
CA ALA A 94 -4.68 -5.82 11.58
C ALA A 94 -3.76 -4.89 12.37
N TYR A 95 -3.97 -3.56 12.29
CA TYR A 95 -3.21 -2.60 13.09
C TYR A 95 -3.45 -2.78 14.59
N ARG A 96 -4.71 -2.95 15.00
CA ARG A 96 -5.06 -3.24 16.40
C ARG A 96 -4.43 -4.53 16.89
N TRP A 97 -4.41 -5.57 16.04
CA TRP A 97 -3.76 -6.83 16.37
C TRP A 97 -2.27 -6.64 16.68
N LEU A 98 -1.56 -5.80 15.92
CA LEU A 98 -0.17 -5.45 16.21
C LEU A 98 -0.02 -4.76 17.56
N LEU A 99 -0.88 -3.78 17.87
CA LEU A 99 -0.86 -3.11 19.17
C LEU A 99 -1.12 -4.10 20.32
N TYR A 100 -2.10 -5.00 20.20
CA TYR A 100 -2.39 -6.05 21.19
C TYR A 100 -1.27 -7.09 21.30
N SER A 101 -0.51 -7.30 20.23
CA SER A 101 0.66 -8.20 20.20
C SER A 101 1.91 -7.56 20.81
N GLY A 102 1.81 -6.33 21.32
CA GLY A 102 2.87 -5.64 22.04
C GLY A 102 3.73 -4.68 21.24
N PHE A 103 3.42 -4.45 19.96
CA PHE A 103 4.10 -3.40 19.19
C PHE A 103 3.52 -2.03 19.57
N SER A 104 4.40 -1.05 19.81
CA SER A 104 3.98 0.36 19.91
C SER A 104 3.90 1.00 18.52
N GLY A 105 3.12 2.07 18.38
CA GLY A 105 2.93 2.74 17.09
C GLY A 105 4.24 3.15 16.43
N ASP A 106 5.19 3.67 17.20
CA ASP A 106 6.52 4.08 16.75
C ASP A 106 7.44 2.92 16.30
N ARG A 107 6.98 1.67 16.43
CA ARG A 107 7.59 0.44 15.94
C ARG A 107 6.85 -0.18 14.76
N ILE A 108 5.77 0.44 14.31
CA ILE A 108 4.97 -0.04 13.17
C ILE A 108 5.22 0.87 11.96
N ILE A 109 5.56 0.28 10.84
CA ILE A 109 5.68 0.94 9.53
C ILE A 109 4.47 0.49 8.71
N LEU A 110 3.73 1.42 8.12
CA LEU A 110 2.69 1.05 7.14
C LEU A 110 3.29 1.10 5.74
N ALA A 111 3.12 0.03 4.98
CA ALA A 111 3.59 -0.04 3.60
C ALA A 111 2.50 -0.60 2.68
N GLY A 112 2.37 -0.05 1.48
CA GLY A 112 1.41 -0.53 0.50
C GLY A 112 1.63 0.04 -0.88
N ASP A 113 1.10 -0.66 -1.87
CA ASP A 113 1.18 -0.27 -3.27
C ASP A 113 -0.22 -0.11 -3.88
N SER A 114 -0.37 0.75 -4.88
CA SER A 114 -1.63 0.90 -5.61
C SER A 114 -2.83 1.12 -4.67
N ALA A 115 -3.86 0.28 -4.73
CA ALA A 115 -4.98 0.28 -3.79
C ALA A 115 -4.53 0.14 -2.33
N GLY A 116 -3.53 -0.71 -2.05
CA GLY A 116 -2.93 -0.84 -0.72
C GLY A 116 -2.26 0.43 -0.25
N GLY A 117 -1.63 1.20 -1.14
CA GLY A 117 -1.06 2.51 -0.83
C GLY A 117 -2.14 3.55 -0.46
N GLY A 118 -3.26 3.54 -1.17
CA GLY A 118 -4.44 4.34 -0.78
C GLY A 118 -4.97 3.92 0.59
N LEU A 119 -5.04 2.60 0.84
CA LEU A 119 -5.50 2.06 2.12
C LEU A 119 -4.56 2.40 3.29
N VAL A 120 -3.23 2.46 3.07
CA VAL A 120 -2.24 2.94 4.04
C VAL A 120 -2.56 4.36 4.48
N LEU A 121 -2.80 5.25 3.52
CA LEU A 121 -3.08 6.65 3.81
C LEU A 121 -4.43 6.83 4.52
N ALA A 122 -5.47 6.10 4.08
CA ALA A 122 -6.78 6.08 4.73
C ALA A 122 -6.69 5.57 6.17
N LEU A 123 -5.93 4.49 6.40
CA LEU A 123 -5.70 3.94 7.74
C LEU A 123 -4.98 4.96 8.63
N ALA A 124 -3.92 5.61 8.15
CA ALA A 124 -3.19 6.62 8.93
C ALA A 124 -4.09 7.79 9.34
N MET A 125 -4.96 8.28 8.44
CA MET A 125 -5.96 9.29 8.75
C MET A 125 -6.93 8.83 9.84
N TYR A 126 -7.45 7.61 9.73
CA TYR A 126 -8.34 7.03 10.73
C TYR A 126 -7.69 6.92 12.11
N LEU A 127 -6.45 6.43 12.17
CA LEU A 127 -5.72 6.29 13.44
C LEU A 127 -5.56 7.64 14.14
N ARG A 128 -5.19 8.69 13.39
CA ARG A 128 -5.14 10.05 13.90
C ARG A 128 -6.51 10.53 14.39
N ASP A 129 -7.56 10.37 13.58
CA ASP A 129 -8.90 10.86 13.89
C ASP A 129 -9.50 10.16 15.13
N GLN A 130 -9.09 8.93 15.39
CA GLN A 130 -9.46 8.16 16.57
C GLN A 130 -8.47 8.32 17.74
N SER A 131 -7.46 9.20 17.62
CA SER A 131 -6.42 9.39 18.64
C SER A 131 -5.73 8.08 19.03
N MET A 132 -5.59 7.16 18.08
CA MET A 132 -4.85 5.92 18.26
C MET A 132 -3.34 6.16 18.08
N PRO A 133 -2.46 5.30 18.66
CA PRO A 133 -1.03 5.39 18.36
C PRO A 133 -0.77 5.40 16.85
N LEU A 134 -0.03 6.40 16.38
CA LEU A 134 0.31 6.54 14.96
C LEU A 134 1.51 5.65 14.61
N PRO A 135 1.59 5.17 13.34
CA PRO A 135 2.75 4.44 12.86
C PRO A 135 3.99 5.34 12.78
N LYS A 136 5.17 4.72 12.77
CA LYS A 136 6.47 5.40 12.66
C LYS A 136 6.58 6.20 11.35
N LYS A 137 6.18 5.58 10.24
CA LYS A 137 6.25 6.14 8.88
C LYS A 137 5.34 5.39 7.91
N LEU A 138 5.07 6.01 6.76
CA LEU A 138 4.26 5.44 5.67
C LEU A 138 5.13 5.28 4.41
N VAL A 139 5.07 4.12 3.76
CA VAL A 139 5.73 3.83 2.48
C VAL A 139 4.66 3.47 1.46
N MET A 140 4.54 4.28 0.41
CA MET A 140 3.49 4.12 -0.59
C MET A 140 4.09 4.07 -1.99
N MET A 141 3.88 2.97 -2.70
CA MET A 141 4.33 2.74 -4.06
C MET A 141 3.15 2.89 -5.03
N SER A 142 3.17 3.88 -5.91
CA SER A 142 2.09 4.15 -6.87
C SER A 142 0.70 4.17 -6.22
N PRO A 143 0.47 4.87 -5.09
CA PRO A 143 -0.78 4.75 -4.34
C PRO A 143 -1.98 5.26 -5.14
N TRP A 144 -3.10 4.51 -5.09
CA TRP A 144 -4.38 4.94 -5.65
C TRP A 144 -5.15 5.73 -4.60
N THR A 145 -5.09 7.06 -4.67
CA THR A 145 -5.62 7.98 -3.65
C THR A 145 -6.90 8.70 -4.09
N ASP A 146 -7.26 8.61 -5.36
CA ASP A 146 -8.46 9.22 -5.94
C ASP A 146 -9.26 8.23 -6.81
N LEU A 147 -10.29 7.64 -6.25
CA LEU A 147 -11.17 6.72 -6.97
C LEU A 147 -12.16 7.42 -7.91
N THR A 148 -12.09 8.76 -8.04
CA THR A 148 -12.88 9.52 -9.01
C THR A 148 -12.12 9.78 -10.31
N ALA A 149 -10.85 9.40 -10.39
CA ALA A 149 -9.98 9.61 -11.55
C ALA A 149 -9.95 11.07 -12.01
N SER A 150 -9.90 12.03 -11.07
CA SER A 150 -10.03 13.45 -11.37
C SER A 150 -8.71 14.15 -11.71
N GLY A 151 -7.57 13.50 -11.44
CA GLY A 151 -6.25 14.06 -11.67
C GLY A 151 -5.89 14.18 -13.16
N PRO A 152 -5.00 15.12 -13.55
CA PRO A 152 -4.64 15.36 -14.95
C PRO A 152 -3.97 14.16 -15.64
N SER A 153 -3.15 13.38 -14.91
CA SER A 153 -2.44 12.24 -15.49
C SER A 153 -3.35 11.13 -16.03
N TYR A 154 -4.60 11.07 -15.58
CA TYR A 154 -5.59 10.13 -16.15
C TYR A 154 -5.91 10.40 -17.62
N GLN A 155 -5.66 11.61 -18.10
CA GLN A 155 -5.79 11.99 -19.52
C GLN A 155 -4.41 12.07 -20.20
N GLU A 156 -3.43 12.67 -19.54
CA GLU A 156 -2.09 12.91 -20.11
C GLU A 156 -1.35 11.58 -20.38
N ASN A 157 -1.49 10.60 -19.48
CA ASN A 157 -0.85 9.28 -19.58
C ASN A 157 -1.78 8.19 -20.15
N TYR A 158 -2.98 8.56 -20.62
CA TYR A 158 -3.94 7.58 -21.14
C TYR A 158 -3.39 6.68 -22.25
N GLU A 159 -2.57 7.21 -23.15
CA GLU A 159 -1.94 6.47 -24.23
C GLU A 159 -0.62 5.78 -23.81
N ASN A 160 -0.03 6.22 -22.69
CA ASN A 160 1.33 5.84 -22.30
C ASN A 160 1.36 4.79 -21.18
N ASP A 161 0.33 4.73 -20.35
CA ASP A 161 0.29 3.76 -19.24
C ASP A 161 0.09 2.34 -19.77
N PRO A 162 1.10 1.44 -19.60
CA PRO A 162 1.02 0.09 -20.17
C PRO A 162 0.04 -0.83 -19.44
N LEU A 163 -0.43 -0.43 -18.23
CA LEU A 163 -1.33 -1.26 -17.44
C LEU A 163 -2.79 -0.80 -17.52
N PHE A 164 -3.03 0.51 -17.40
CA PHE A 164 -4.37 1.07 -17.31
C PHE A 164 -4.78 1.88 -18.54
N GLY A 165 -3.83 2.19 -19.41
CA GLY A 165 -4.05 3.03 -20.57
C GLY A 165 -4.86 2.39 -21.70
N ASN A 166 -5.27 3.22 -22.65
CA ASN A 166 -5.97 2.83 -23.89
C ASN A 166 -7.30 2.07 -23.69
N THR A 167 -7.91 2.11 -22.50
CA THR A 167 -9.21 1.49 -22.24
C THR A 167 -9.99 2.21 -21.16
N ARG A 168 -11.30 2.38 -21.38
CA ARG A 168 -12.24 2.87 -20.37
C ARG A 168 -12.85 1.75 -19.52
N GLU A 169 -12.50 0.50 -19.81
CA GLU A 169 -12.92 -0.68 -19.06
C GLU A 169 -12.00 -0.98 -17.86
N SER A 170 -10.92 -0.22 -17.71
CA SER A 170 -9.99 -0.35 -16.57
C SER A 170 -10.71 -0.16 -15.22
N MET A 171 -10.25 -0.90 -14.22
CA MET A 171 -10.73 -0.81 -12.84
C MET A 171 -10.60 0.61 -12.25
N ILE A 172 -9.67 1.42 -12.72
CA ILE A 172 -9.50 2.81 -12.25
C ILE A 172 -10.70 3.72 -12.60
N TYR A 173 -11.52 3.34 -13.60
CA TYR A 173 -12.76 4.05 -13.93
C TYR A 173 -14.00 3.33 -13.43
N ASN A 174 -13.93 2.02 -13.27
CA ASN A 174 -15.08 1.15 -12.99
C ASN A 174 -14.90 0.34 -11.69
N GLY A 175 -14.14 0.90 -10.74
CA GLY A 175 -13.86 0.23 -9.48
C GLY A 175 -15.11 0.05 -8.62
N GLU A 176 -15.30 -1.16 -8.11
CA GLU A 176 -16.47 -1.54 -7.30
C GLU A 176 -16.22 -1.35 -5.79
N TYR A 177 -15.04 -0.85 -5.41
CA TYR A 177 -14.66 -0.72 -3.99
C TYR A 177 -15.56 0.23 -3.21
N ALA A 178 -15.89 1.39 -3.78
CA ALA A 178 -16.77 2.36 -3.11
C ALA A 178 -18.19 1.84 -2.85
N GLY A 179 -18.64 0.85 -3.63
CA GLY A 179 -19.99 0.30 -3.54
C GLY A 179 -21.04 1.40 -3.79
N LYS A 180 -21.88 1.64 -2.78
CA LYS A 180 -22.92 2.69 -2.83
C LYS A 180 -22.49 4.00 -2.16
N GLN A 181 -21.26 4.08 -1.67
CA GLN A 181 -20.75 5.26 -0.98
C GLN A 181 -20.23 6.30 -1.97
N ASP A 182 -20.16 7.55 -1.54
CA ASP A 182 -19.50 8.60 -2.31
C ASP A 182 -18.00 8.26 -2.44
N PRO A 183 -17.45 8.08 -3.65
CA PRO A 183 -16.04 7.79 -3.84
C PRO A 183 -15.10 8.89 -3.31
N LYS A 184 -15.60 10.12 -3.07
CA LYS A 184 -14.84 11.23 -2.48
C LYS A 184 -14.71 11.16 -0.96
N LEU A 185 -15.33 10.19 -0.29
CA LEU A 185 -15.12 10.02 1.15
C LEU A 185 -13.64 9.81 1.48
N PRO A 186 -13.08 10.51 2.49
CA PRO A 186 -11.64 10.49 2.80
C PRO A 186 -11.05 9.11 3.05
N TYR A 187 -11.84 8.16 3.57
CA TYR A 187 -11.37 6.80 3.80
C TYR A 187 -11.55 5.88 2.57
N ILE A 188 -12.13 6.39 1.48
CA ILE A 188 -12.21 5.73 0.16
C ILE A 188 -11.17 6.34 -0.77
N SER A 189 -11.17 7.67 -0.89
CA SER A 189 -10.21 8.45 -1.67
C SER A 189 -9.46 9.42 -0.75
N PRO A 190 -8.34 8.98 -0.16
CA PRO A 190 -7.63 9.77 0.84
C PRO A 190 -7.06 11.10 0.32
N LEU A 191 -6.94 11.28 -0.99
CA LEU A 191 -6.63 12.58 -1.58
C LEU A 191 -7.57 13.70 -1.08
N PHE A 192 -8.84 13.39 -0.81
CA PHE A 192 -9.83 14.37 -0.33
C PHE A 192 -9.83 14.55 1.19
N GLY A 193 -8.99 13.79 1.91
CA GLY A 193 -8.89 13.86 3.37
C GLY A 193 -8.06 15.02 3.90
N ASP A 194 -7.95 15.08 5.22
CA ASP A 194 -7.08 16.00 5.95
C ASP A 194 -5.73 15.33 6.26
N PHE A 195 -4.63 15.92 5.83
CA PHE A 195 -3.28 15.39 6.03
C PHE A 195 -2.59 15.88 7.29
N ARG A 196 -3.14 16.87 8.01
CA ARG A 196 -2.52 17.43 9.21
C ARG A 196 -2.24 16.36 10.26
N GLY A 197 -1.02 16.36 10.80
CA GLY A 197 -0.61 15.47 11.88
C GLY A 197 -0.37 14.01 11.46
N LEU A 198 -0.28 13.72 10.17
CA LEU A 198 0.11 12.40 9.70
C LEU A 198 1.63 12.17 9.85
N PRO A 199 2.07 10.91 9.99
CA PRO A 199 3.48 10.54 10.10
C PRO A 199 4.31 10.91 8.86
N PRO A 200 5.65 10.85 8.95
CA PRO A 200 6.52 10.93 7.78
C PRO A 200 6.09 9.95 6.69
N MET A 201 6.16 10.37 5.43
CA MET A 201 5.68 9.57 4.31
C MET A 201 6.57 9.65 3.07
N LEU A 202 6.77 8.47 2.46
CA LEU A 202 7.43 8.29 1.18
C LEU A 202 6.39 7.92 0.12
N PHE A 203 6.37 8.70 -0.96
CA PHE A 203 5.65 8.40 -2.19
C PHE A 203 6.63 8.07 -3.30
N GLN A 204 6.43 6.94 -3.97
CA GLN A 204 7.16 6.55 -5.17
C GLN A 204 6.16 6.29 -6.29
N VAL A 205 6.40 6.81 -7.49
CA VAL A 205 5.49 6.66 -8.63
C VAL A 205 6.25 6.71 -9.95
N GLY A 206 5.79 5.99 -10.97
CA GLY A 206 6.33 6.05 -12.32
C GLY A 206 5.75 7.22 -13.13
N SER A 207 6.55 7.83 -13.99
CA SER A 207 6.10 8.97 -14.81
C SER A 207 5.09 8.61 -15.88
N LEU A 208 5.01 7.34 -16.30
CA LEU A 208 4.06 6.86 -17.30
C LEU A 208 2.68 6.48 -16.72
N GLU A 209 2.51 6.55 -15.40
CA GLU A 209 1.30 6.08 -14.75
C GLU A 209 0.13 7.05 -14.92
N MET A 210 -1.06 6.52 -15.18
CA MET A 210 -2.30 7.29 -15.03
C MET A 210 -2.54 7.71 -13.57
N LEU A 211 -2.00 6.98 -12.60
CA LEU A 211 -2.02 7.30 -11.16
C LEU A 211 -0.89 8.27 -10.72
N LEU A 212 -0.13 8.87 -11.65
CA LEU A 212 0.92 9.83 -11.30
C LEU A 212 0.38 11.00 -10.48
N SER A 213 -0.74 11.58 -10.88
CA SER A 213 -1.34 12.71 -10.15
C SER A 213 -1.85 12.34 -8.77
N ASP A 214 -2.21 11.09 -8.52
CA ASP A 214 -2.60 10.62 -7.20
C ASP A 214 -1.48 10.82 -6.18
N SER A 215 -0.26 10.41 -6.54
CA SER A 215 0.93 10.58 -5.71
C SER A 215 1.35 12.05 -5.60
N VAL A 216 1.37 12.78 -6.73
CA VAL A 216 1.83 14.17 -6.77
C VAL A 216 0.92 15.08 -5.95
N LEU A 217 -0.39 14.98 -6.17
CA LEU A 217 -1.37 15.82 -5.47
C LEU A 217 -1.46 15.47 -3.98
N ALA A 218 -1.40 14.17 -3.62
CA ALA A 218 -1.39 13.75 -2.23
C ALA A 218 -0.13 14.22 -1.50
N ALA A 219 1.05 14.08 -2.11
CA ALA A 219 2.31 14.55 -1.56
C ALA A 219 2.34 16.08 -1.40
N GLN A 220 1.84 16.82 -2.40
CA GLN A 220 1.72 18.27 -2.30
C GLN A 220 0.83 18.68 -1.13
N LYS A 221 -0.37 18.09 -1.04
CA LYS A 221 -1.34 18.37 0.02
C LYS A 221 -0.78 18.04 1.41
N ALA A 222 -0.02 16.94 1.53
CA ALA A 222 0.63 16.56 2.77
C ALA A 222 1.72 17.59 3.17
N LYS A 223 2.54 18.07 2.22
CA LYS A 223 3.52 19.14 2.46
C LYS A 223 2.86 20.44 2.90
N GLU A 224 1.77 20.85 2.23
CA GLU A 224 0.99 22.03 2.60
C GLU A 224 0.36 21.89 4.01
N ALA A 225 0.04 20.68 4.44
CA ALA A 225 -0.43 20.37 5.79
C ALA A 225 0.69 20.31 6.85
N GLY A 226 1.95 20.51 6.46
CA GLY A 226 3.10 20.51 7.37
C GLY A 226 3.66 19.12 7.70
N CYS A 227 3.33 18.10 6.90
CA CYS A 227 3.90 16.76 7.06
C CYS A 227 5.32 16.67 6.48
N ASP A 228 6.11 15.74 7.01
CA ASP A 228 7.39 15.34 6.42
C ASP A 228 7.12 14.40 5.23
N VAL A 229 7.49 14.82 4.01
CA VAL A 229 7.12 14.12 2.77
C VAL A 229 8.29 14.04 1.81
N THR A 230 8.62 12.83 1.43
CA THR A 230 9.46 12.52 0.26
C THR A 230 8.56 12.05 -0.88
N LEU A 231 8.73 12.64 -2.07
CA LEU A 231 8.11 12.19 -3.31
C LEU A 231 9.18 11.99 -4.37
N THR A 232 9.24 10.79 -4.92
CA THR A 232 10.13 10.47 -6.05
C THR A 232 9.31 9.97 -7.24
N VAL A 233 9.43 10.70 -8.35
CA VAL A 233 8.86 10.31 -9.64
C VAL A 233 9.96 9.64 -10.46
N TYR A 234 9.80 8.35 -10.73
CA TYR A 234 10.74 7.56 -11.53
C TYR A 234 10.44 7.70 -13.00
N GLN A 235 11.40 8.27 -13.74
CA GLN A 235 11.25 8.56 -15.17
C GLN A 235 11.08 7.25 -15.97
N ASP A 236 10.11 7.25 -16.91
CA ASP A 236 9.78 6.14 -17.82
C ASP A 236 9.35 4.84 -17.11
N MET A 237 9.02 4.93 -15.81
CA MET A 237 8.51 3.79 -15.07
C MET A 237 6.98 3.71 -15.09
N PHE A 238 6.51 2.48 -14.98
CA PHE A 238 5.11 2.06 -15.02
C PHE A 238 4.59 1.75 -13.60
N HIS A 239 3.30 1.45 -13.51
CA HIS A 239 2.60 1.23 -12.23
C HIS A 239 3.20 0.07 -11.44
N VAL A 240 3.58 0.38 -10.19
CA VAL A 240 4.22 -0.54 -9.23
C VAL A 240 5.43 -1.27 -9.84
N PHE A 241 6.29 -0.52 -10.55
CA PHE A 241 7.51 -1.07 -11.17
C PHE A 241 8.44 -1.74 -10.16
N GLN A 242 8.30 -1.45 -8.87
CA GLN A 242 9.02 -2.08 -7.76
C GLN A 242 8.78 -3.60 -7.69
N LEU A 243 7.68 -4.13 -8.28
CA LEU A 243 7.44 -5.56 -8.44
C LEU A 243 8.50 -6.25 -9.33
N SER A 244 9.24 -5.47 -10.11
CA SER A 244 10.36 -5.99 -10.92
C SER A 244 11.57 -6.40 -10.07
N MET A 245 11.58 -6.09 -8.80
CA MET A 245 12.64 -6.42 -7.84
C MET A 245 14.03 -6.02 -8.37
N ASP A 246 14.96 -6.94 -8.44
CA ASP A 246 16.34 -6.70 -8.90
C ASP A 246 16.49 -6.70 -10.42
N LYS A 247 15.39 -6.89 -11.19
CA LYS A 247 15.43 -6.97 -12.66
C LYS A 247 15.60 -5.59 -13.32
N LEU A 248 15.10 -4.52 -12.69
CA LEU A 248 15.23 -3.13 -13.17
C LEU A 248 16.12 -2.31 -12.23
N ALA A 249 16.94 -1.43 -12.80
CA ALA A 249 17.79 -0.52 -12.04
C ALA A 249 16.94 0.45 -11.19
N GLU A 250 15.87 0.97 -11.76
CA GLU A 250 14.93 1.87 -11.12
C GLU A 250 14.21 1.19 -9.93
N SER A 251 13.86 -0.08 -10.08
CA SER A 251 13.26 -0.86 -8.99
C SER A 251 14.26 -1.06 -7.84
N ARG A 252 15.54 -1.35 -8.13
CA ARG A 252 16.59 -1.42 -7.10
C ARG A 252 16.74 -0.07 -6.39
N ALA A 253 16.83 1.03 -7.15
CA ALA A 253 16.95 2.37 -6.59
C ALA A 253 15.76 2.73 -5.70
N ALA A 254 14.53 2.35 -6.10
CA ALA A 254 13.33 2.56 -5.30
C ALA A 254 13.37 1.77 -3.98
N TRP A 255 13.85 0.54 -3.99
CA TRP A 255 14.03 -0.24 -2.78
C TRP A 255 15.15 0.29 -1.88
N ASP A 256 16.24 0.81 -2.46
CA ASP A 256 17.32 1.46 -1.71
C ASP A 256 16.81 2.76 -1.05
N GLU A 257 15.93 3.51 -1.72
CA GLU A 257 15.25 4.68 -1.16
C GLU A 257 14.34 4.30 0.03
N VAL A 258 13.58 3.20 -0.10
CA VAL A 258 12.77 2.68 1.03
C VAL A 258 13.65 2.32 2.23
N ALA A 259 14.82 1.75 1.98
CA ALA A 259 15.78 1.40 3.03
C ALA A 259 16.40 2.64 3.70
N ALA A 260 16.61 3.71 2.95
CA ALA A 260 17.18 4.96 3.47
C ALA A 260 16.15 5.85 4.20
N PHE A 261 14.88 5.72 3.84
CA PHE A 261 13.77 6.45 4.47
C PHE A 261 13.43 5.87 5.82
#